data_dd6ab56cb677a65ce8ab3d040e68ec92
#
_entry.id   dd6ab56cb677a65ce8ab3d040e68ec92
#
_cell.length_a   1.000
_cell.length_b   1.000
_cell.length_c   1.000
_cell.angle_alpha   90.00
_cell.angle_beta   90.00
_cell.angle_gamma   90.00
#
_symmetry.space_group_name_H-M   'P 1'
#
loop_
_entity.id
_entity.type
_entity.pdbx_description
1 polymer ?
#
loop_
_entity_poly.entity_id
_entity_poly.type
_entity_poly.pdbx_seq_one_letter_code
_entity_poly.pdbx_strand_id
1 'polypeptide(L)'
;IVNGIVLSSPTRAFSGTFFVFSDYQRPAVRLSALMGVPALYIWTHDSIGVGEDGPTHQPIEHLSSLRAIPGFDVVRPADANETAVAWRTILEKKDRPAGLVLSRQNLPIWAREDIHPDTEGEKFASAEGTARGGYVMADTEGTPDVILIATGSEVEIALEARHKLSEKGIAARVVSMPSREWFNEQSDEYRESVLPSSVAARVSVEAGLGMSWYDLLGS
;
A
#
# COMPACT_ATOMS: atom_id res chain seq x y z
N ILE A 1 -4.77 12.68 21.93
CA ILE A 1 -4.82 11.58 22.93
C ILE A 1 -3.78 10.53 22.58
N VAL A 2 -3.82 9.89 21.37
CA VAL A 2 -2.87 8.81 20.98
C VAL A 2 -1.41 9.23 21.17
N ASN A 3 -1.01 10.39 20.62
CA ASN A 3 0.35 10.91 20.77
C ASN A 3 0.74 11.09 22.25
N GLY A 4 -0.18 11.57 23.09
CA GLY A 4 0.07 11.74 24.52
C GLY A 4 0.30 10.40 25.25
N ILE A 5 -0.48 9.36 24.92
CA ILE A 5 -0.28 8.02 25.48
C ILE A 5 1.09 7.46 25.11
N VAL A 6 1.46 7.53 23.83
CA VAL A 6 2.75 7.01 23.34
C VAL A 6 3.93 7.77 23.93
N LEU A 7 3.80 9.09 24.16
CA LEU A 7 4.84 9.91 24.78
C LEU A 7 5.01 9.68 26.27
N SER A 8 3.91 9.35 26.97
CA SER A 8 3.88 9.26 28.43
C SER A 8 4.09 7.84 28.97
N SER A 9 4.12 6.83 28.12
CA SER A 9 4.21 5.43 28.53
C SER A 9 4.88 4.56 27.46
N PRO A 10 5.38 3.36 27.80
CA PRO A 10 5.90 2.41 26.82
C PRO A 10 4.79 1.74 25.96
N THR A 11 3.54 2.15 26.15
CA THR A 11 2.39 1.54 25.47
C THR A 11 2.28 2.04 24.04
N ARG A 12 2.08 1.12 23.10
CA ARG A 12 1.71 1.45 21.72
C ARG A 12 0.20 1.73 21.71
N ALA A 13 -0.19 2.87 21.18
CA ALA A 13 -1.58 3.28 21.08
C ALA A 13 -1.97 3.54 19.63
N PHE A 14 -3.23 3.25 19.31
CA PHE A 14 -3.79 3.54 18.00
C PHE A 14 -5.15 4.24 18.12
N SER A 15 -5.54 4.94 17.06
CA SER A 15 -6.89 5.43 16.85
C SER A 15 -7.49 4.77 15.61
N GLY A 16 -8.81 4.58 15.60
CA GLY A 16 -9.54 4.02 14.46
C GLY A 16 -10.73 4.89 14.08
N THR A 17 -10.89 5.15 12.76
CA THR A 17 -12.05 5.85 12.18
C THR A 17 -12.13 5.60 10.68
N PHE A 18 -13.12 6.14 9.98
CA PHE A 18 -13.15 6.16 8.52
C PHE A 18 -12.06 7.07 7.95
N PHE A 19 -11.53 6.71 6.81
CA PHE A 19 -10.36 7.37 6.25
C PHE A 19 -10.60 8.84 5.92
N VAL A 20 -11.80 9.21 5.46
CA VAL A 20 -12.17 10.62 5.22
C VAL A 20 -11.99 11.48 6.48
N PHE A 21 -12.18 10.92 7.67
CA PHE A 21 -11.99 11.64 8.93
C PHE A 21 -10.54 11.77 9.39
N SER A 22 -9.58 11.29 8.59
CA SER A 22 -8.18 11.64 8.77
C SER A 22 -7.96 13.16 8.71
N ASP A 23 -8.85 13.91 8.05
CA ASP A 23 -8.84 15.37 8.02
C ASP A 23 -8.95 15.99 9.40
N TYR A 24 -9.78 15.43 10.29
CA TYR A 24 -9.87 15.88 11.69
C TYR A 24 -8.63 15.50 12.50
N GLN A 25 -7.91 14.47 12.10
CA GLN A 25 -6.71 13.99 12.80
C GLN A 25 -5.43 14.62 12.24
N ARG A 26 -5.50 15.29 11.08
CA ARG A 26 -4.34 15.78 10.33
C ARG A 26 -3.35 16.60 11.16
N PRO A 27 -3.75 17.55 12.04
CA PRO A 27 -2.81 18.25 12.91
C PRO A 27 -2.07 17.31 13.86
N ALA A 28 -2.76 16.31 14.43
CA ALA A 28 -2.14 15.32 15.33
C ALA A 28 -1.19 14.37 14.57
N VAL A 29 -1.55 13.94 13.37
CA VAL A 29 -0.70 13.15 12.46
C VAL A 29 0.56 13.93 12.11
N ARG A 30 0.42 15.19 11.72
CA ARG A 30 1.55 16.07 11.38
C ARG A 30 2.51 16.24 12.56
N LEU A 31 1.97 16.42 13.78
CA LEU A 31 2.77 16.57 14.99
C LEU A 31 3.47 15.26 15.38
N SER A 32 2.81 14.10 15.26
CA SER A 32 3.47 12.82 15.53
C SER A 32 4.63 12.56 14.58
N ALA A 33 4.49 12.88 13.30
CA ALA A 33 5.56 12.80 12.32
C ALA A 33 6.73 13.73 12.64
N LEU A 34 6.43 14.99 12.97
CA LEU A 34 7.45 15.98 13.33
C LEU A 34 8.25 15.59 14.58
N MET A 35 7.60 14.93 15.54
CA MET A 35 8.22 14.51 16.80
C MET A 35 8.84 13.11 16.75
N GLY A 36 8.71 12.37 15.65
CA GLY A 36 9.12 10.97 15.56
C GLY A 36 8.38 10.05 16.53
N VAL A 37 7.11 10.35 16.82
CA VAL A 37 6.29 9.57 17.77
C VAL A 37 5.66 8.40 17.04
N PRO A 38 5.90 7.13 17.44
CA PRO A 38 5.38 5.95 16.76
C PRO A 38 3.89 5.71 17.09
N ALA A 39 3.06 6.72 16.85
CA ALA A 39 1.62 6.66 16.97
C ALA A 39 1.01 5.91 15.76
N LEU A 40 -0.07 5.18 16.00
CA LEU A 40 -0.72 4.38 14.98
C LEU A 40 -2.10 4.95 14.66
N TYR A 41 -2.36 5.14 13.38
CA TYR A 41 -3.64 5.58 12.87
C TYR A 41 -4.21 4.49 11.98
N ILE A 42 -5.39 3.94 12.33
CA ILE A 42 -6.05 2.91 11.55
C ILE A 42 -7.27 3.52 10.91
N TRP A 43 -7.30 3.50 9.60
CA TRP A 43 -8.39 4.04 8.84
C TRP A 43 -9.03 2.96 7.97
N THR A 44 -10.35 2.86 8.06
CA THR A 44 -11.15 2.00 7.20
C THR A 44 -11.93 2.84 6.20
N HIS A 45 -12.62 2.20 5.25
CA HIS A 45 -13.40 2.93 4.24
C HIS A 45 -12.52 3.85 3.40
N ASP A 46 -11.49 3.26 2.79
CA ASP A 46 -10.29 3.90 2.25
C ASP A 46 -10.48 4.68 0.95
N SER A 47 -11.58 4.45 0.22
CA SER A 47 -11.72 4.95 -1.15
C SER A 47 -13.18 5.17 -1.57
N ILE A 48 -13.39 5.41 -2.86
CA ILE A 48 -14.73 5.48 -3.47
C ILE A 48 -15.54 4.19 -3.30
N GLY A 49 -14.90 3.06 -2.94
CA GLY A 49 -15.53 1.79 -2.59
C GLY A 49 -16.35 1.81 -1.29
N VAL A 50 -16.45 2.94 -0.60
CA VAL A 50 -17.32 3.16 0.57
C VAL A 50 -18.80 2.88 0.23
N GLY A 51 -19.23 3.13 -1.00
CA GLY A 51 -20.57 2.82 -1.46
C GLY A 51 -21.62 3.88 -1.07
N GLU A 52 -22.70 3.44 -0.43
CA GLU A 52 -23.90 4.25 -0.20
C GLU A 52 -23.75 5.44 0.76
N ASP A 53 -22.70 5.50 1.56
CA ASP A 53 -22.40 6.67 2.40
C ASP A 53 -22.13 7.93 1.55
N GLY A 54 -21.80 7.74 0.29
CA GLY A 54 -21.71 8.78 -0.72
C GLY A 54 -20.49 9.69 -0.63
N PRO A 55 -20.51 10.80 -1.40
CA PRO A 55 -19.33 11.65 -1.62
C PRO A 55 -18.74 12.28 -0.36
N THR A 56 -19.55 12.50 0.67
CA THR A 56 -19.10 13.08 1.94
C THR A 56 -18.18 12.15 2.73
N HIS A 57 -18.16 10.85 2.39
CA HIS A 57 -17.38 9.82 3.08
C HIS A 57 -16.38 9.13 2.16
N GLN A 58 -16.29 9.52 0.90
CA GLN A 58 -15.39 8.95 -0.12
C GLN A 58 -14.06 9.73 -0.17
N PRO A 59 -12.96 9.18 0.36
CA PRO A 59 -11.64 9.82 0.25
C PRO A 59 -11.18 9.88 -1.20
N ILE A 60 -10.61 11.00 -1.62
CA ILE A 60 -10.07 11.22 -2.96
C ILE A 60 -8.60 11.63 -2.88
N GLU A 61 -8.30 12.76 -2.20
CA GLU A 61 -6.95 13.33 -2.08
C GLU A 61 -6.17 12.79 -0.87
N HIS A 62 -6.82 12.09 0.04
CA HIS A 62 -6.29 11.76 1.36
C HIS A 62 -4.99 10.95 1.31
N LEU A 63 -4.89 9.92 0.44
CA LEU A 63 -3.66 9.14 0.27
C LEU A 63 -2.49 10.04 -0.15
N SER A 64 -2.66 10.80 -1.23
CA SER A 64 -1.60 11.69 -1.74
C SER A 64 -1.23 12.76 -0.72
N SER A 65 -2.21 13.32 -0.02
CA SER A 65 -2.00 14.38 0.95
C SER A 65 -1.29 13.89 2.22
N LEU A 66 -1.51 12.65 2.64
CA LEU A 66 -0.82 12.05 3.79
C LEU A 66 0.60 11.62 3.41
N ARG A 67 0.81 11.06 2.22
CA ARG A 67 2.14 10.76 1.68
C ARG A 67 3.03 12.01 1.54
N ALA A 68 2.42 13.18 1.45
CA ALA A 68 3.16 14.46 1.44
C ALA A 68 3.67 14.89 2.83
N ILE A 69 3.34 14.19 3.92
CA ILE A 69 3.81 14.49 5.27
C ILE A 69 5.17 13.80 5.48
N PRO A 70 6.29 14.52 5.60
CA PRO A 70 7.58 13.90 5.86
C PRO A 70 7.59 13.15 7.19
N GLY A 71 8.17 11.94 7.20
CA GLY A 71 8.27 11.11 8.40
C GLY A 71 6.95 10.44 8.81
N PHE A 72 6.00 10.31 7.89
CA PHE A 72 4.76 9.57 8.08
C PHE A 72 4.66 8.43 7.06
N ASP A 73 4.44 7.21 7.53
CA ASP A 73 4.27 6.04 6.67
C ASP A 73 2.79 5.83 6.35
N VAL A 74 2.43 5.77 5.06
CA VAL A 74 1.09 5.40 4.60
C VAL A 74 1.14 3.96 4.10
N VAL A 75 0.38 3.07 4.73
CA VAL A 75 0.39 1.64 4.43
C VAL A 75 -1.00 1.18 4.03
N ARG A 76 -1.17 0.75 2.79
CA ARG A 76 -2.45 0.32 2.22
C ARG A 76 -2.34 -1.10 1.65
N PRO A 77 -2.51 -2.14 2.49
CA PRO A 77 -2.36 -3.54 2.09
C PRO A 77 -3.51 -4.01 1.21
N ALA A 78 -3.23 -4.99 0.35
CA ALA A 78 -4.17 -5.51 -0.65
C ALA A 78 -5.01 -6.71 -0.18
N ASP A 79 -4.52 -7.46 0.80
CA ASP A 79 -5.22 -8.63 1.34
C ASP A 79 -4.88 -8.88 2.82
N ALA A 80 -5.43 -9.94 3.40
CA ALA A 80 -5.16 -10.31 4.79
C ALA A 80 -3.69 -10.68 5.05
N ASN A 81 -3.01 -11.30 4.08
CA ASN A 81 -1.61 -11.68 4.21
C ASN A 81 -0.73 -10.42 4.29
N GLU A 82 -0.92 -9.48 3.37
CA GLU A 82 -0.23 -8.18 3.42
C GLU A 82 -0.57 -7.39 4.69
N THR A 83 -1.83 -7.45 5.14
CA THR A 83 -2.26 -6.76 6.37
C THR A 83 -1.51 -7.30 7.60
N ALA A 84 -1.32 -8.61 7.70
CA ALA A 84 -0.58 -9.21 8.80
C ALA A 84 0.90 -8.75 8.82
N VAL A 85 1.55 -8.74 7.65
CA VAL A 85 2.93 -8.26 7.51
C VAL A 85 3.02 -6.76 7.77
N ALA A 86 2.08 -5.96 7.26
CA ALA A 86 2.00 -4.53 7.51
C ALA A 86 1.91 -4.20 9.01
N TRP A 87 1.02 -4.89 9.74
CA TRP A 87 0.91 -4.75 11.19
C TRP A 87 2.23 -5.04 11.91
N ARG A 88 2.86 -6.17 11.61
CA ARG A 88 4.15 -6.53 12.19
C ARG A 88 5.20 -5.45 11.93
N THR A 89 5.35 -5.04 10.67
CA THR A 89 6.35 -4.05 10.26
C THR A 89 6.12 -2.69 10.93
N ILE A 90 4.88 -2.23 11.02
CA ILE A 90 4.54 -0.98 11.71
C ILE A 90 4.90 -1.08 13.20
N LEU A 91 4.63 -2.20 13.85
CA LEU A 91 4.92 -2.38 15.27
C LEU A 91 6.43 -2.47 15.56
N GLU A 92 7.21 -2.95 14.62
CA GLU A 92 8.67 -3.02 14.71
C GLU A 92 9.33 -1.63 14.53
N LYS A 93 8.74 -0.75 13.71
CA LYS A 93 9.21 0.64 13.55
C LYS A 93 8.85 1.47 14.79
N LYS A 94 9.85 2.14 15.40
CA LYS A 94 9.70 2.85 16.67
C LYS A 94 10.02 4.34 16.59
N ASP A 95 10.39 4.81 15.43
CA ASP A 95 10.95 6.13 15.17
C ASP A 95 10.00 7.09 14.44
N ARG A 96 8.83 6.60 14.02
CA ARG A 96 7.86 7.41 13.28
C ARG A 96 6.45 6.83 13.34
N PRO A 97 5.43 7.67 13.10
CA PRO A 97 4.03 7.24 13.04
C PRO A 97 3.70 6.57 11.71
N ALA A 98 2.65 5.75 11.73
CA ALA A 98 2.12 5.12 10.53
C ALA A 98 0.58 5.19 10.48
N GLY A 99 0.05 5.28 9.27
CA GLY A 99 -1.36 5.13 8.93
C GLY A 99 -1.60 3.82 8.19
N LEU A 100 -2.39 2.92 8.78
CA LEU A 100 -2.85 1.70 8.15
C LEU A 100 -4.22 1.95 7.53
N VAL A 101 -4.29 1.89 6.19
CA VAL A 101 -5.47 2.27 5.40
C VAL A 101 -6.12 1.01 4.83
N LEU A 102 -7.34 0.72 5.27
CA LEU A 102 -8.05 -0.52 5.00
C LEU A 102 -9.35 -0.27 4.22
N SER A 103 -9.72 -1.20 3.36
CA SER A 103 -10.96 -1.14 2.59
C SER A 103 -12.21 -1.34 3.44
N ARG A 104 -13.36 -0.91 2.92
CA ARG A 104 -14.68 -1.28 3.43
C ARG A 104 -15.14 -2.63 2.87
N GLN A 105 -14.96 -2.82 1.58
CA GLN A 105 -15.38 -4.02 0.86
C GLN A 105 -14.54 -5.25 1.23
N ASN A 106 -15.12 -6.41 1.04
CA ASN A 106 -14.37 -7.66 1.13
C ASN A 106 -13.35 -7.74 0.00
N LEU A 107 -12.15 -8.17 0.33
CA LEU A 107 -11.08 -8.43 -0.63
C LEU A 107 -10.77 -9.92 -0.68
N PRO A 108 -10.33 -10.44 -1.82
CA PRO A 108 -9.84 -11.80 -1.91
C PRO A 108 -8.58 -11.99 -1.05
N ILE A 109 -8.38 -13.23 -0.60
CA ILE A 109 -7.12 -13.66 0.02
C ILE A 109 -6.44 -14.57 -0.99
N TRP A 110 -5.30 -14.12 -1.53
CA TRP A 110 -4.59 -14.87 -2.53
C TRP A 110 -3.67 -15.93 -1.93
N ALA A 111 -3.60 -17.09 -2.59
CA ALA A 111 -2.63 -18.11 -2.24
C ALA A 111 -1.20 -17.58 -2.48
N ARG A 112 -0.32 -17.82 -1.52
CA ARG A 112 1.10 -17.45 -1.58
C ARG A 112 1.97 -18.69 -1.67
N GLU A 113 3.07 -18.58 -2.40
CA GLU A 113 4.00 -19.69 -2.62
C GLU A 113 4.56 -20.27 -1.32
N ASP A 114 4.83 -19.43 -0.34
CA ASP A 114 5.44 -19.76 0.94
C ASP A 114 4.45 -20.23 2.01
N ILE A 115 3.18 -19.84 1.92
CA ILE A 115 2.16 -20.15 2.94
C ILE A 115 1.22 -21.27 2.46
N HIS A 116 0.95 -21.33 1.16
CA HIS A 116 -0.02 -22.24 0.55
C HIS A 116 0.61 -23.09 -0.58
N PRO A 117 1.72 -23.82 -0.30
CA PRO A 117 2.45 -24.54 -1.36
C PRO A 117 1.61 -25.61 -2.06
N ASP A 118 0.66 -26.21 -1.35
CA ASP A 118 -0.16 -27.33 -1.85
C ASP A 118 -1.53 -26.90 -2.42
N THR A 119 -1.83 -25.58 -2.44
CA THR A 119 -3.08 -25.08 -3.00
C THR A 119 -3.05 -25.17 -4.53
N GLU A 120 -4.14 -25.68 -5.13
CA GLU A 120 -4.29 -25.66 -6.58
C GLU A 120 -4.53 -24.24 -7.12
N GLY A 121 -4.09 -23.98 -8.35
CA GLY A 121 -4.27 -22.70 -9.03
C GLY A 121 -3.06 -21.78 -8.97
N GLU A 122 -3.26 -20.54 -9.39
CA GLU A 122 -2.20 -19.53 -9.43
C GLU A 122 -1.78 -19.15 -8.01
N LYS A 123 -0.47 -19.08 -7.80
CA LYS A 123 0.13 -18.64 -6.54
C LYS A 123 0.93 -17.38 -6.80
N PHE A 124 0.89 -16.49 -5.83
CA PHE A 124 1.60 -15.23 -5.89
C PHE A 124 2.81 -15.23 -4.95
N ALA A 125 3.73 -14.32 -5.19
CA ALA A 125 4.93 -14.17 -4.37
C ALA A 125 4.58 -13.93 -2.89
N SER A 126 5.52 -14.23 -2.00
CA SER A 126 5.35 -14.07 -0.55
C SER A 126 4.90 -12.66 -0.17
N ALA A 127 3.93 -12.56 0.73
CA ALA A 127 3.47 -11.29 1.29
C ALA A 127 4.53 -10.61 2.17
N GLU A 128 5.63 -11.28 2.52
CA GLU A 128 6.78 -10.69 3.22
C GLU A 128 7.36 -9.48 2.47
N GLY A 129 7.17 -9.42 1.15
CA GLY A 129 7.51 -8.25 0.34
C GLY A 129 6.85 -6.94 0.79
N THR A 130 5.72 -7.01 1.49
CA THR A 130 5.04 -5.85 2.11
C THR A 130 5.97 -5.08 3.05
N ALA A 131 6.83 -5.75 3.80
CA ALA A 131 7.78 -5.10 4.72
C ALA A 131 8.81 -4.21 4.00
N ARG A 132 8.98 -4.40 2.69
CA ARG A 132 9.83 -3.56 1.82
C ARG A 132 9.05 -2.43 1.13
N GLY A 133 7.75 -2.33 1.37
CA GLY A 133 6.87 -1.29 0.85
C GLY A 133 6.36 -1.49 -0.56
N GLY A 134 7.06 -2.28 -1.38
CA GLY A 134 6.64 -2.65 -2.73
C GLY A 134 7.39 -3.89 -3.20
N TYR A 135 6.72 -4.79 -3.89
CA TYR A 135 7.30 -6.05 -4.36
C TYR A 135 6.59 -6.58 -5.60
N VAL A 136 7.26 -7.40 -6.37
CA VAL A 136 6.67 -8.08 -7.52
C VAL A 136 5.76 -9.18 -6.99
N MET A 137 4.43 -8.98 -7.09
CA MET A 137 3.43 -9.95 -6.66
C MET A 137 3.19 -11.03 -7.69
N ALA A 138 3.15 -10.65 -8.97
CA ALA A 138 3.04 -11.57 -10.09
C ALA A 138 3.97 -11.11 -11.22
N ASP A 139 4.79 -12.01 -11.70
CA ASP A 139 5.76 -11.73 -12.76
C ASP A 139 5.40 -12.40 -14.09
N THR A 140 6.22 -12.20 -15.08
CA THR A 140 6.19 -12.83 -16.38
C THR A 140 7.56 -13.41 -16.72
N GLU A 141 7.63 -14.30 -17.68
CA GLU A 141 8.92 -14.77 -18.20
C GLU A 141 9.63 -13.64 -18.96
N GLY A 142 10.89 -13.41 -18.64
CA GLY A 142 11.71 -12.38 -19.27
C GLY A 142 11.36 -10.95 -18.83
N THR A 143 11.63 -9.99 -19.73
CA THR A 143 11.36 -8.57 -19.44
C THR A 143 9.88 -8.27 -19.72
N PRO A 144 9.14 -7.69 -18.78
CA PRO A 144 7.75 -7.33 -19.02
C PRO A 144 7.62 -6.18 -20.04
N ASP A 145 6.55 -6.21 -20.83
CA ASP A 145 6.18 -5.12 -21.73
C ASP A 145 5.60 -3.94 -20.95
N VAL A 146 4.93 -4.22 -19.83
CA VAL A 146 4.29 -3.22 -18.97
C VAL A 146 4.34 -3.63 -17.50
N ILE A 147 4.48 -2.65 -16.61
CA ILE A 147 4.38 -2.84 -15.16
C ILE A 147 3.11 -2.16 -14.65
N LEU A 148 2.26 -2.95 -13.97
CA LEU A 148 1.06 -2.47 -13.27
C LEU A 148 1.39 -2.32 -11.80
N ILE A 149 1.36 -1.10 -11.27
CA ILE A 149 1.67 -0.78 -9.87
C ILE A 149 0.35 -0.48 -9.16
N ALA A 150 0.01 -1.26 -8.13
CA ALA A 150 -1.27 -1.10 -7.45
C ALA A 150 -1.12 -1.14 -5.93
N THR A 151 -2.11 -0.58 -5.22
CA THR A 151 -2.23 -0.65 -3.76
C THR A 151 -3.63 -1.06 -3.35
N GLY A 152 -3.75 -1.65 -2.17
CA GLY A 152 -5.04 -1.94 -1.57
C GLY A 152 -5.95 -2.75 -2.50
N SER A 153 -7.22 -2.38 -2.53
CA SER A 153 -8.24 -3.07 -3.34
C SER A 153 -7.96 -3.08 -4.85
N GLU A 154 -7.16 -2.17 -5.36
CA GLU A 154 -6.87 -2.08 -6.79
C GLU A 154 -5.82 -3.09 -7.26
N VAL A 155 -5.16 -3.80 -6.36
CA VAL A 155 -4.27 -4.93 -6.73
C VAL A 155 -5.05 -6.03 -7.44
N GLU A 156 -6.29 -6.32 -7.01
CA GLU A 156 -7.18 -7.26 -7.71
C GLU A 156 -7.40 -6.84 -9.17
N ILE A 157 -7.71 -5.56 -9.39
CA ILE A 157 -7.91 -5.01 -10.74
C ILE A 157 -6.64 -5.14 -11.59
N ALA A 158 -5.47 -4.91 -11.00
CA ALA A 158 -4.19 -5.07 -11.71
C ALA A 158 -3.91 -6.54 -12.09
N LEU A 159 -4.24 -7.50 -11.21
CA LEU A 159 -4.12 -8.93 -11.50
C LEU A 159 -5.08 -9.37 -12.62
N GLU A 160 -6.33 -8.91 -12.58
CA GLU A 160 -7.29 -9.16 -13.68
C GLU A 160 -6.82 -8.54 -15.00
N ALA A 161 -6.28 -7.31 -14.96
CA ALA A 161 -5.74 -6.66 -16.14
C ALA A 161 -4.56 -7.44 -16.72
N ARG A 162 -3.67 -7.98 -15.87
CA ARG A 162 -2.56 -8.85 -16.28
C ARG A 162 -3.07 -10.05 -17.08
N HIS A 163 -4.12 -10.74 -16.61
CA HIS A 163 -4.71 -11.87 -17.34
C HIS A 163 -5.23 -11.45 -18.72
N LYS A 164 -5.98 -10.35 -18.80
CA LYS A 164 -6.52 -9.83 -20.08
C LYS A 164 -5.42 -9.35 -21.03
N LEU A 165 -4.30 -8.86 -20.53
CA LEU A 165 -3.13 -8.49 -21.33
C LEU A 165 -2.43 -9.74 -21.89
N SER A 166 -2.27 -10.77 -21.05
CA SER A 166 -1.68 -12.05 -21.45
C SER A 166 -2.46 -12.71 -22.60
N GLU A 167 -3.79 -12.64 -22.60
CA GLU A 167 -4.63 -13.13 -23.72
C GLU A 167 -4.33 -12.40 -25.04
N LYS A 168 -3.78 -11.21 -24.98
CA LYS A 168 -3.36 -10.39 -26.14
C LYS A 168 -1.86 -10.52 -26.44
N GLY A 169 -1.14 -11.41 -25.76
CA GLY A 169 0.29 -11.61 -25.94
C GLY A 169 1.15 -10.49 -25.35
N ILE A 170 0.62 -9.69 -24.41
CA ILE A 170 1.34 -8.62 -23.72
C ILE A 170 1.80 -9.14 -22.35
N ALA A 171 3.10 -9.14 -22.12
CA ALA A 171 3.71 -9.58 -20.88
C ALA A 171 3.62 -8.49 -19.81
N ALA A 172 2.84 -8.71 -18.75
CA ALA A 172 2.61 -7.74 -17.71
C ALA A 172 3.09 -8.24 -16.34
N ARG A 173 3.88 -7.39 -15.64
CA ARG A 173 4.26 -7.57 -14.24
C ARG A 173 3.26 -6.81 -13.36
N VAL A 174 2.84 -7.41 -12.25
CA VAL A 174 2.06 -6.73 -11.20
C VAL A 174 2.94 -6.50 -9.98
N VAL A 175 3.04 -5.24 -9.57
CA VAL A 175 3.72 -4.81 -8.35
C VAL A 175 2.66 -4.38 -7.34
N SER A 176 2.59 -5.07 -6.19
CA SER A 176 1.89 -4.55 -5.03
C SER A 176 2.79 -3.54 -4.33
N MET A 177 2.27 -2.33 -4.09
CA MET A 177 3.01 -1.21 -3.48
C MET A 177 2.30 -0.70 -2.22
N PRO A 178 2.20 -1.51 -1.16
CA PRO A 178 1.45 -1.12 0.06
C PRO A 178 2.00 0.13 0.75
N SER A 179 3.30 0.44 0.64
CA SER A 179 3.86 1.68 1.20
C SER A 179 4.99 2.22 0.33
N ARG A 180 4.78 3.39 -0.26
CA ARG A 180 5.78 4.08 -1.05
C ARG A 180 6.97 4.54 -0.21
N GLU A 181 6.72 4.95 1.03
CA GLU A 181 7.73 5.41 1.96
C GLU A 181 8.75 4.29 2.24
N TRP A 182 8.28 3.09 2.55
CA TRP A 182 9.14 1.93 2.79
C TRP A 182 9.87 1.46 1.54
N PHE A 183 9.22 1.55 0.37
CA PHE A 183 9.85 1.20 -0.90
C PHE A 183 10.99 2.16 -1.25
N ASN A 184 10.80 3.45 -1.01
CA ASN A 184 11.83 4.47 -1.27
C ASN A 184 13.06 4.33 -0.35
N GLU A 185 12.93 3.67 0.80
CA GLU A 185 14.03 3.37 1.72
C GLU A 185 14.86 2.16 1.29
N GLN A 186 14.40 1.37 0.31
CA GLN A 186 15.16 0.23 -0.18
C GLN A 186 16.37 0.65 -1.00
N SER A 187 17.33 -0.28 -1.14
CA SER A 187 18.49 -0.05 -1.99
C SER A 187 18.10 0.15 -3.45
N ASP A 188 18.96 0.82 -4.21
CA ASP A 188 18.74 1.04 -5.65
C ASP A 188 18.60 -0.29 -6.41
N GLU A 189 19.39 -1.31 -6.01
CA GLU A 189 19.33 -2.63 -6.62
C GLU A 189 17.97 -3.30 -6.40
N TYR A 190 17.39 -3.15 -5.18
CA TYR A 190 16.07 -3.70 -4.91
C TYR A 190 14.99 -2.96 -5.70
N ARG A 191 15.03 -1.63 -5.69
CA ARG A 191 14.06 -0.83 -6.43
C ARG A 191 14.12 -1.11 -7.93
N GLU A 192 15.32 -1.26 -8.48
CA GLU A 192 15.54 -1.63 -9.88
C GLU A 192 15.04 -3.06 -10.17
N SER A 193 15.17 -4.00 -9.25
CA SER A 193 14.64 -5.36 -9.42
C SER A 193 13.11 -5.40 -9.50
N VAL A 194 12.42 -4.52 -8.76
CA VAL A 194 10.95 -4.41 -8.75
C VAL A 194 10.45 -3.57 -9.92
N LEU A 195 11.06 -2.41 -10.16
CA LEU A 195 10.71 -1.43 -11.18
C LEU A 195 11.91 -1.16 -12.11
N PRO A 196 12.29 -2.12 -12.97
CA PRO A 196 13.44 -1.96 -13.82
C PRO A 196 13.33 -0.73 -14.73
N SER A 197 14.38 0.08 -14.78
CA SER A 197 14.45 1.32 -15.57
C SER A 197 14.34 1.07 -17.07
N SER A 198 14.66 -0.15 -17.51
CA SER A 198 14.49 -0.59 -18.91
C SER A 198 13.02 -0.71 -19.33
N VAL A 199 12.07 -0.77 -18.39
CA VAL A 199 10.62 -0.84 -18.66
C VAL A 199 9.98 0.50 -18.35
N ALA A 200 9.81 1.32 -19.39
CA ALA A 200 9.22 2.65 -19.30
C ALA A 200 7.69 2.62 -19.24
N ALA A 201 7.06 1.59 -19.80
CA ALA A 201 5.60 1.45 -19.78
C ALA A 201 5.13 1.03 -18.37
N ARG A 202 4.66 1.99 -17.59
CA ARG A 202 4.19 1.78 -16.21
C ARG A 202 2.84 2.45 -16.02
N VAL A 203 1.94 1.75 -15.32
CA VAL A 203 0.59 2.24 -15.00
C VAL A 203 0.36 2.08 -13.50
N SER A 204 -0.03 3.14 -12.81
CA SER A 204 -0.51 3.06 -11.44
C SER A 204 -2.01 2.84 -11.40
N VAL A 205 -2.47 1.99 -10.48
CA VAL A 205 -3.88 1.67 -10.24
C VAL A 205 -4.18 1.87 -8.77
N GLU A 206 -4.79 3.00 -8.45
CA GLU A 206 -5.17 3.37 -7.07
C GLU A 206 -6.40 4.28 -7.12
N ALA A 207 -7.41 3.99 -6.30
CA ALA A 207 -8.59 4.83 -6.16
C ALA A 207 -8.26 6.10 -5.38
N GLY A 208 -7.81 7.14 -6.09
CA GLY A 208 -7.36 8.40 -5.54
C GLY A 208 -6.73 9.31 -6.60
N LEU A 209 -6.03 10.36 -6.17
CA LEU A 209 -5.31 11.25 -7.07
C LEU A 209 -3.98 10.63 -7.51
N GLY A 210 -3.70 10.68 -8.82
CA GLY A 210 -2.49 10.13 -9.42
C GLY A 210 -1.18 10.87 -9.07
N MET A 211 -1.25 12.04 -8.43
CA MET A 211 -0.09 12.90 -8.22
C MET A 211 1.04 12.26 -7.41
N SER A 212 0.74 11.33 -6.53
CA SER A 212 1.76 10.63 -5.74
C SER A 212 2.45 9.49 -6.50
N TRP A 213 2.17 9.32 -7.80
CA TRP A 213 2.71 8.24 -8.62
C TRP A 213 3.61 8.71 -9.76
N TYR A 214 3.62 10.01 -10.09
CA TYR A 214 4.29 10.53 -11.28
C TYR A 214 5.78 10.23 -11.36
N ASP A 215 6.46 10.16 -10.23
CA ASP A 215 7.89 9.83 -10.16
C ASP A 215 8.22 8.35 -10.42
N LEU A 216 7.23 7.46 -10.32
CA LEU A 216 7.38 6.02 -10.60
C LEU A 216 6.89 5.63 -11.99
N LEU A 217 6.09 6.47 -12.63
CA LEU A 217 5.57 6.22 -13.97
C LEU A 217 6.60 6.63 -15.01
N GLY A 218 6.64 5.92 -16.12
CA GLY A 218 7.46 6.31 -17.27
C GLY A 218 7.01 7.66 -17.85
N SER A 219 7.91 8.38 -18.49
CA SER A 219 7.66 9.65 -19.20
C SER A 219 7.13 9.39 -20.62
#